data_9eeda2b554da2bad3a31f7db037bd334
#
_entry.id   9eeda2b554da2bad3a31f7db037bd334
#
_cell.length_a   1.000
_cell.length_b   1.000
_cell.length_c   1.000
_cell.angle_alpha   90.00
_cell.angle_beta   90.00
_cell.angle_gamma   90.00
#
_symmetry.space_group_name_H-M   'P 1'
#
loop_
_entity.id
_entity.type
_entity.pdbx_description
1 polymer ?
#
loop_
_entity_poly.entity_id
_entity_poly.type
_entity_poly.pdbx_seq_one_letter_code
_entity_poly.pdbx_strand_id
1 'polypeptide(L)'
;VYIVLPYITSAREGVKRLGSLLETYGTYEMNGIAFQDKDEIWWLETIGGHHWIARRVPDDVYVVMPNQFGMDEFDLEDAYGEQKGFMCSADLKEFVEKNHLNLSQDGSFIPRDIFGSHDDSDHVYNTPRAWYMLRTLNPQTFTWDGPEADYTPLSDDLPWCLIPEKKITVEDVKYVLSSHYQGTPYD
;
A
#
# COMPACT_ATOMS: atom_id res chain seq x y z
N VAL A 1 -3.93 -7.27 16.04
CA VAL A 1 -2.82 -6.38 16.47
C VAL A 1 -2.53 -6.55 17.97
N TYR A 2 -3.54 -6.61 18.86
CA TYR A 2 -3.34 -6.72 20.32
C TYR A 2 -2.49 -7.91 20.78
N ILE A 3 -2.54 -9.04 20.05
CA ILE A 3 -1.72 -10.24 20.32
C ILE A 3 -0.32 -10.15 19.71
N VAL A 4 0.01 -9.05 19.03
CA VAL A 4 1.31 -8.78 18.42
C VAL A 4 2.11 -7.82 19.29
N LEU A 5 1.56 -6.64 19.59
CA LEU A 5 2.26 -5.53 20.22
C LEU A 5 3.01 -5.88 21.54
N PRO A 6 2.45 -6.66 22.48
CA PRO A 6 3.15 -6.97 23.72
C PRO A 6 4.40 -7.84 23.59
N TYR A 7 4.65 -8.38 22.39
CA TYR A 7 5.67 -9.40 22.14
C TYR A 7 6.73 -8.98 21.11
N ILE A 8 6.76 -7.70 20.77
CA ILE A 8 7.68 -7.15 19.75
C ILE A 8 8.41 -5.94 20.29
N THR A 9 9.60 -5.70 19.77
CA THR A 9 10.46 -4.56 20.11
C THR A 9 10.83 -3.73 18.89
N SER A 10 10.49 -4.18 17.68
CA SER A 10 10.73 -3.47 16.43
C SER A 10 9.58 -3.63 15.45
N ALA A 11 9.53 -2.74 14.45
CA ALA A 11 8.56 -2.80 13.37
C ALA A 11 8.67 -4.13 12.59
N ARG A 12 9.90 -4.53 12.28
CA ARG A 12 10.21 -5.78 11.58
C ARG A 12 9.77 -7.03 12.34
N GLU A 13 9.96 -7.07 13.66
CA GLU A 13 9.41 -8.13 14.50
C GLU A 13 7.89 -8.15 14.48
N GLY A 14 7.26 -6.98 14.39
CA GLY A 14 5.81 -6.83 14.25
C GLY A 14 5.28 -7.50 12.98
N VAL A 15 5.92 -7.23 11.84
CA VAL A 15 5.59 -7.87 10.56
C VAL A 15 5.75 -9.39 10.64
N LYS A 16 6.90 -9.88 11.10
CA LYS A 16 7.17 -11.32 11.20
C LYS A 16 6.21 -12.04 12.13
N ARG A 17 5.92 -11.44 13.29
CA ARG A 17 4.99 -12.04 14.25
C ARG A 17 3.55 -12.06 13.72
N LEU A 18 3.08 -10.95 13.14
CA LEU A 18 1.75 -10.92 12.55
C LEU A 18 1.66 -11.90 11.38
N GLY A 19 2.65 -11.91 10.49
CA GLY A 19 2.73 -12.84 9.37
C GLY A 19 2.62 -14.30 9.82
N SER A 20 3.39 -14.72 10.81
CA SER A 20 3.31 -16.07 11.39
C SER A 20 1.95 -16.41 11.97
N LEU A 21 1.28 -15.45 12.61
CA LEU A 21 -0.09 -15.65 13.11
C LEU A 21 -1.11 -15.78 11.97
N LEU A 22 -0.95 -14.98 10.90
CA LEU A 22 -1.79 -15.06 9.70
C LEU A 22 -1.62 -16.42 9.00
N GLU A 23 -0.39 -16.89 8.84
CA GLU A 23 -0.10 -18.22 8.26
C GLU A 23 -0.71 -19.37 9.08
N THR A 24 -0.74 -19.21 10.40
CA THR A 24 -1.27 -20.24 11.30
C THR A 24 -2.80 -20.22 11.39
N TYR A 25 -3.39 -19.03 11.57
CA TYR A 25 -4.81 -18.88 11.92
C TYR A 25 -5.65 -18.26 10.81
N GLY A 26 -5.03 -17.63 9.84
CA GLY A 26 -5.72 -16.90 8.77
C GLY A 26 -6.35 -15.59 9.21
N THR A 27 -6.99 -14.93 8.26
CA THR A 27 -7.83 -13.74 8.47
C THR A 27 -9.00 -13.75 7.50
N TYR A 28 -10.12 -13.19 7.92
CA TYR A 28 -11.31 -13.07 7.08
C TYR A 28 -11.25 -11.80 6.22
N GLU A 29 -10.84 -10.69 6.80
CA GLU A 29 -10.83 -9.38 6.13
C GLU A 29 -9.45 -9.02 5.60
N MET A 30 -9.44 -8.34 4.45
CA MET A 30 -8.25 -7.67 3.95
C MET A 30 -8.05 -6.36 4.71
N ASN A 31 -6.84 -6.15 5.24
CA ASN A 31 -6.47 -4.98 6.02
C ASN A 31 -5.06 -4.53 5.69
N GLY A 32 -4.82 -3.23 5.79
CA GLY A 32 -3.47 -2.65 5.83
C GLY A 32 -3.07 -2.34 7.26
N ILE A 33 -1.87 -2.74 7.66
CA ILE A 33 -1.33 -2.56 9.00
C ILE A 33 0.06 -1.92 8.92
N ALA A 34 0.22 -0.73 9.52
CA ALA A 34 1.52 -0.10 9.68
C ALA A 34 2.19 -0.56 10.97
N PHE A 35 3.46 -0.94 10.89
CA PHE A 35 4.36 -1.11 12.00
C PHE A 35 5.46 -0.06 11.92
N GLN A 36 5.70 0.64 13.02
CA GLN A 36 6.71 1.69 13.09
C GLN A 36 7.54 1.56 14.37
N ASP A 37 8.83 1.76 14.22
CA ASP A 37 9.76 2.03 15.32
C ASP A 37 10.59 3.29 15.02
N LYS A 38 11.72 3.47 15.71
CA LYS A 38 12.60 4.63 15.51
C LYS A 38 13.46 4.56 14.24
N ASP A 39 13.59 3.37 13.65
CA ASP A 39 14.54 3.09 12.56
C ASP A 39 13.84 2.79 11.22
N GLU A 40 12.64 2.19 11.26
CA GLU A 40 11.93 1.81 10.03
C GLU A 40 10.40 1.80 10.19
N ILE A 41 9.73 1.92 9.04
CA ILE A 41 8.28 1.75 8.90
C ILE A 41 8.04 0.59 7.93
N TRP A 42 7.14 -0.32 8.29
CA TRP A 42 6.66 -1.40 7.45
C TRP A 42 5.16 -1.29 7.24
N TRP A 43 4.75 -1.50 6.01
CA TRP A 43 3.34 -1.64 5.66
C TRP A 43 3.05 -3.09 5.30
N LEU A 44 2.11 -3.71 6.01
CA LEU A 44 1.65 -5.08 5.76
C LEU A 44 0.22 -5.05 5.25
N GLU A 45 -0.05 -5.78 4.18
CA GLU A 45 -1.40 -6.02 3.63
C GLU A 45 -1.75 -7.50 3.76
N THR A 46 -2.95 -7.77 4.32
CA THR A 46 -3.49 -9.13 4.34
C THR A 46 -4.26 -9.38 3.05
N ILE A 47 -3.90 -10.43 2.32
CA ILE A 47 -4.54 -10.82 1.06
C ILE A 47 -5.86 -11.57 1.32
N GLY A 48 -5.94 -12.20 2.49
CA GLY A 48 -7.05 -13.07 2.88
C GLY A 48 -6.60 -14.51 3.10
N GLY A 49 -7.40 -15.29 3.82
CA GLY A 49 -6.97 -16.63 4.25
C GLY A 49 -5.68 -16.55 5.05
N HIS A 50 -4.64 -17.23 4.60
CA HIS A 50 -3.34 -17.32 5.27
C HIS A 50 -2.24 -16.46 4.62
N HIS A 51 -2.59 -15.68 3.56
CA HIS A 51 -1.61 -14.97 2.75
C HIS A 51 -1.51 -13.49 3.12
N TRP A 52 -0.30 -12.97 3.07
CA TRP A 52 0.04 -11.60 3.38
C TRP A 52 1.31 -11.15 2.64
N ILE A 53 1.44 -9.85 2.45
CA ILE A 53 2.62 -9.17 1.94
C ILE A 53 2.98 -8.01 2.85
N ALA A 54 4.25 -7.64 2.86
CA ALA A 54 4.72 -6.44 3.56
C ALA A 54 5.87 -5.78 2.81
N ARG A 55 5.86 -4.45 2.80
CA ARG A 55 6.91 -3.63 2.19
C ARG A 55 7.44 -2.64 3.22
N ARG A 56 8.76 -2.51 3.29
CA ARG A 56 9.41 -1.43 4.03
C ARG A 56 9.14 -0.10 3.32
N VAL A 57 8.68 0.89 4.05
CA VAL A 57 8.52 2.24 3.51
C VAL A 57 9.92 2.88 3.41
N PRO A 58 10.34 3.36 2.23
CA PRO A 58 11.60 4.09 2.11
C PRO A 58 11.66 5.32 3.03
N ASP A 59 12.86 5.72 3.46
CA ASP A 59 13.02 6.69 4.55
C ASP A 59 12.63 8.14 4.17
N ASP A 60 12.57 8.45 2.87
CA ASP A 60 12.33 9.79 2.33
C ASP A 60 10.96 9.97 1.66
N VAL A 61 10.08 8.98 1.78
CA VAL A 61 8.75 9.00 1.14
C VAL A 61 7.61 9.07 2.16
N TYR A 62 6.43 9.41 1.66
CA TYR A 62 5.17 9.12 2.32
C TYR A 62 4.36 8.12 1.51
N VAL A 63 3.47 7.41 2.16
CA VAL A 63 2.58 6.41 1.55
C VAL A 63 1.14 6.88 1.64
N VAL A 64 0.37 6.67 0.57
CA VAL A 64 -1.06 6.92 0.55
C VAL A 64 -1.81 5.60 0.37
N MET A 65 -2.64 5.25 1.34
CA MET A 65 -3.39 3.99 1.35
C MET A 65 -4.87 4.25 1.63
N PRO A 66 -5.72 4.29 0.58
CA PRO A 66 -7.16 4.24 0.75
C PRO A 66 -7.62 2.81 1.13
N ASN A 67 -8.93 2.55 1.15
CA ASN A 67 -9.46 1.21 1.40
C ASN A 67 -9.34 0.28 0.18
N GLN A 68 -8.13 0.17 -0.36
CA GLN A 68 -7.82 -0.55 -1.59
C GLN A 68 -6.38 -1.09 -1.50
N PHE A 69 -6.08 -2.22 -2.15
CA PHE A 69 -4.70 -2.64 -2.36
C PHE A 69 -3.97 -1.57 -3.18
N GLY A 70 -2.86 -1.07 -2.65
CA GLY A 70 -2.12 0.01 -3.30
C GLY A 70 -0.67 -0.30 -3.61
N MET A 71 -0.13 -1.38 -3.06
CA MET A 71 1.28 -1.73 -3.26
C MET A 71 1.57 -2.00 -4.73
N ASP A 72 2.38 -1.12 -5.33
CA ASP A 72 2.64 -1.03 -6.78
C ASP A 72 3.93 -1.75 -7.22
N GLU A 73 4.71 -2.24 -6.26
CA GLU A 73 5.97 -2.92 -6.49
C GLU A 73 6.18 -4.00 -5.44
N PHE A 74 6.71 -5.17 -5.86
CA PHE A 74 7.06 -6.23 -4.92
C PHE A 74 8.19 -7.10 -5.45
N ASP A 75 9.27 -7.22 -4.67
CA ASP A 75 10.41 -8.05 -4.98
C ASP A 75 10.30 -9.41 -4.25
N LEU A 76 9.92 -10.44 -4.99
CA LEU A 76 9.82 -11.80 -4.47
C LEU A 76 11.19 -12.40 -4.11
N GLU A 77 12.28 -11.99 -4.79
CA GLU A 77 13.62 -12.50 -4.49
C GLU A 77 14.08 -12.00 -3.12
N ASP A 78 13.89 -10.68 -2.84
CA ASP A 78 14.16 -10.13 -1.52
C ASP A 78 13.22 -10.72 -0.45
N ALA A 79 11.94 -10.86 -0.74
CA ALA A 79 10.95 -11.35 0.21
C ALA A 79 11.22 -12.78 0.69
N TYR A 80 11.72 -13.66 -0.19
CA TYR A 80 12.16 -15.02 0.17
C TYR A 80 13.62 -15.11 0.57
N GLY A 81 14.41 -14.06 0.34
CA GLY A 81 15.84 -14.01 0.59
C GLY A 81 16.21 -13.22 1.85
N GLU A 82 16.80 -12.04 1.63
CA GLU A 82 17.34 -11.22 2.72
C GLU A 82 16.30 -10.41 3.48
N GLN A 83 15.12 -10.25 2.93
CA GLN A 83 14.00 -9.52 3.54
C GLN A 83 14.36 -8.08 3.94
N LYS A 84 15.12 -7.39 3.09
CA LYS A 84 15.54 -6.00 3.34
C LYS A 84 14.38 -5.03 3.18
N GLY A 85 13.62 -5.19 2.09
CA GLY A 85 12.53 -4.31 1.70
C GLY A 85 11.17 -5.00 1.64
N PHE A 86 11.14 -6.32 1.51
CA PHE A 86 9.90 -7.07 1.28
C PHE A 86 9.83 -8.33 2.14
N MET A 87 8.63 -8.71 2.54
CA MET A 87 8.32 -9.96 3.22
C MET A 87 6.94 -10.46 2.77
N CYS A 88 6.74 -11.77 2.76
CA CYS A 88 5.44 -12.36 2.44
C CYS A 88 5.25 -13.71 3.12
N SER A 89 4.03 -14.26 3.04
CA SER A 89 3.73 -15.63 3.42
C SER A 89 4.58 -16.62 2.60
N ALA A 90 4.98 -17.71 3.23
CA ALA A 90 5.96 -18.67 2.69
C ALA A 90 5.54 -19.29 1.35
N ASP A 91 4.25 -19.46 1.13
CA ASP A 91 3.67 -20.10 -0.05
C ASP A 91 3.01 -19.12 -1.04
N LEU A 92 3.22 -17.80 -0.89
CA LEU A 92 2.54 -16.78 -1.70
C LEU A 92 2.71 -17.01 -3.20
N LYS A 93 3.95 -17.27 -3.66
CA LYS A 93 4.24 -17.49 -5.08
C LYS A 93 3.48 -18.71 -5.61
N GLU A 94 3.54 -19.84 -4.88
CA GLU A 94 2.82 -21.06 -5.24
C GLU A 94 1.30 -20.82 -5.28
N PHE A 95 0.78 -20.08 -4.30
CA PHE A 95 -0.64 -19.71 -4.25
C PHE A 95 -1.06 -18.91 -5.47
N VAL A 96 -0.29 -17.90 -5.87
CA VAL A 96 -0.57 -17.06 -7.05
C VAL A 96 -0.50 -17.89 -8.33
N GLU A 97 0.53 -18.71 -8.50
CA GLU A 97 0.71 -19.55 -9.69
C GLU A 97 -0.40 -20.62 -9.81
N LYS A 98 -0.68 -21.33 -8.72
CA LYS A 98 -1.70 -22.39 -8.69
C LYS A 98 -3.11 -21.88 -8.98
N ASN A 99 -3.43 -20.67 -8.56
CA ASN A 99 -4.74 -20.07 -8.77
C ASN A 99 -4.80 -19.14 -9.99
N HIS A 100 -3.72 -19.03 -10.75
CA HIS A 100 -3.62 -18.18 -11.95
C HIS A 100 -4.01 -16.71 -11.69
N LEU A 101 -3.59 -16.16 -10.56
CA LEU A 101 -3.99 -14.82 -10.14
C LEU A 101 -3.19 -13.72 -10.84
N ASN A 102 -1.94 -13.97 -11.21
CA ASN A 102 -1.13 -13.01 -11.96
C ASN A 102 -1.45 -13.10 -13.45
N LEU A 103 -2.07 -12.06 -13.98
CA LEU A 103 -2.43 -11.95 -15.40
C LEU A 103 -1.40 -11.15 -16.21
N SER A 104 -0.31 -10.70 -15.59
CA SER A 104 0.77 -9.97 -16.25
C SER A 104 1.43 -10.83 -17.32
N GLN A 105 1.64 -10.24 -18.50
CA GLN A 105 2.28 -10.92 -19.63
C GLN A 105 3.81 -10.87 -19.59
N ASP A 106 4.37 -9.90 -18.86
CA ASP A 106 5.81 -9.70 -18.71
C ASP A 106 6.40 -10.39 -17.46
N GLY A 107 5.53 -11.00 -16.64
CA GLY A 107 5.92 -11.70 -15.42
C GLY A 107 6.13 -10.77 -14.22
N SER A 108 5.78 -9.48 -14.32
CA SER A 108 5.83 -8.55 -13.20
C SER A 108 4.90 -9.02 -12.06
N PHE A 109 5.35 -8.81 -10.82
CA PHE A 109 4.56 -9.12 -9.63
C PHE A 109 4.13 -7.81 -8.96
N ILE A 110 2.97 -7.29 -9.36
CA ILE A 110 2.39 -6.05 -8.84
C ILE A 110 1.19 -6.42 -7.96
N PRO A 111 1.31 -6.32 -6.62
CA PRO A 111 0.28 -6.81 -5.71
C PRO A 111 -1.10 -6.21 -5.93
N ARG A 112 -1.20 -4.91 -6.21
CA ARG A 112 -2.49 -4.27 -6.45
C ARG A 112 -3.20 -4.83 -7.70
N ASP A 113 -2.45 -5.23 -8.73
CA ASP A 113 -3.02 -5.80 -9.97
C ASP A 113 -3.42 -7.27 -9.78
N ILE A 114 -2.72 -7.98 -8.87
CA ILE A 114 -2.96 -9.40 -8.59
C ILE A 114 -4.11 -9.58 -7.59
N PHE A 115 -4.18 -8.73 -6.56
CA PHE A 115 -5.06 -8.92 -5.39
C PHE A 115 -6.08 -7.79 -5.21
N GLY A 116 -5.87 -6.65 -5.85
CA GLY A 116 -6.72 -5.48 -5.73
C GLY A 116 -8.02 -5.58 -6.53
N SER A 117 -8.94 -4.71 -6.22
CA SER A 117 -10.13 -4.41 -7.01
C SER A 117 -9.97 -3.08 -7.74
N HIS A 118 -10.61 -2.97 -8.89
CA HIS A 118 -10.64 -1.77 -9.72
C HIS A 118 -12.05 -1.58 -10.24
N ASP A 119 -13.02 -1.63 -9.32
CA ASP A 119 -14.43 -1.50 -9.64
C ASP A 119 -14.94 -0.05 -9.52
N ASP A 120 -16.18 0.18 -9.91
CA ASP A 120 -16.81 1.51 -9.84
C ASP A 120 -16.81 2.07 -8.41
N SER A 121 -16.83 1.24 -7.38
CA SER A 121 -16.80 1.71 -5.99
C SER A 121 -15.43 2.24 -5.59
N ASP A 122 -14.35 1.65 -6.11
CA ASP A 122 -13.00 2.16 -5.92
C ASP A 122 -12.83 3.53 -6.56
N HIS A 123 -13.40 3.74 -7.75
CA HIS A 123 -13.37 5.02 -8.46
C HIS A 123 -14.23 6.11 -7.81
N VAL A 124 -15.10 5.76 -6.88
CA VAL A 124 -15.86 6.73 -6.08
C VAL A 124 -15.20 7.01 -4.74
N TYR A 125 -14.71 5.97 -4.05
CA TYR A 125 -14.29 6.09 -2.66
C TYR A 125 -12.76 6.00 -2.45
N ASN A 126 -12.02 5.32 -3.32
CA ASN A 126 -10.62 4.97 -3.09
C ASN A 126 -9.66 5.80 -3.92
N THR A 127 -9.64 5.63 -5.23
CA THR A 127 -8.71 6.33 -6.13
C THR A 127 -8.81 7.86 -6.03
N PRO A 128 -10.02 8.49 -5.92
CA PRO A 128 -10.10 9.94 -5.74
C PRO A 128 -9.46 10.45 -4.45
N ARG A 129 -9.54 9.68 -3.35
CA ARG A 129 -8.86 10.06 -2.09
C ARG A 129 -7.34 10.01 -2.22
N ALA A 130 -6.82 8.94 -2.81
CA ALA A 130 -5.40 8.81 -3.07
C ALA A 130 -4.90 9.91 -4.00
N TRP A 131 -5.57 10.13 -5.14
CA TRP A 131 -5.27 11.21 -6.08
C TRP A 131 -5.23 12.58 -5.40
N TYR A 132 -6.22 12.91 -4.59
CA TYR A 132 -6.30 14.20 -3.90
C TYR A 132 -5.13 14.41 -2.92
N MET A 133 -4.76 13.38 -2.17
CA MET A 133 -3.64 13.43 -1.23
C MET A 133 -2.31 13.61 -1.96
N LEU A 134 -2.07 12.82 -3.01
CA LEU A 134 -0.87 12.91 -3.83
C LEU A 134 -0.76 14.29 -4.50
N ARG A 135 -1.82 14.77 -5.13
CA ARG A 135 -1.91 16.10 -5.74
C ARG A 135 -1.64 17.22 -4.74
N THR A 136 -2.15 17.09 -3.52
CA THR A 136 -1.98 18.12 -2.47
C THR A 136 -0.55 18.18 -1.96
N LEU A 137 0.11 17.04 -1.80
CA LEU A 137 1.45 16.95 -1.23
C LEU A 137 2.55 17.10 -2.30
N ASN A 138 2.22 16.77 -3.55
CA ASN A 138 3.14 16.82 -4.70
C ASN A 138 2.51 17.55 -5.90
N PRO A 139 2.13 18.85 -5.77
CA PRO A 139 1.39 19.57 -6.81
C PRO A 139 2.17 19.82 -8.09
N GLN A 140 3.52 19.69 -8.12
CA GLN A 140 4.36 19.95 -9.27
C GLN A 140 5.07 18.71 -9.82
N THR A 141 5.00 17.58 -9.11
CA THR A 141 5.68 16.33 -9.53
C THR A 141 5.05 15.75 -10.78
N PHE A 142 3.74 15.90 -10.90
CA PHE A 142 2.94 15.42 -12.03
C PHE A 142 1.96 16.49 -12.49
N THR A 143 1.44 16.32 -13.71
CA THR A 143 0.30 17.08 -14.21
C THR A 143 -0.99 16.45 -13.69
N TRP A 144 -1.69 17.14 -12.80
CA TRP A 144 -2.88 16.60 -12.11
C TRP A 144 -4.20 17.02 -12.74
N ASP A 145 -4.19 18.03 -13.60
CA ASP A 145 -5.40 18.64 -14.14
C ASP A 145 -5.31 18.77 -15.66
N GLY A 146 -6.46 18.74 -16.31
CA GLY A 146 -6.59 18.95 -17.76
C GLY A 146 -6.48 17.66 -18.59
N PRO A 147 -6.55 17.79 -19.93
CA PRO A 147 -6.56 16.63 -20.83
C PRO A 147 -5.22 15.88 -20.92
N GLU A 148 -4.13 16.51 -20.51
CA GLU A 148 -2.78 15.94 -20.49
C GLU A 148 -2.34 15.55 -19.09
N ALA A 149 -3.30 15.31 -18.17
CA ALA A 149 -2.98 14.90 -16.81
C ALA A 149 -2.31 13.52 -16.79
N ASP A 150 -1.21 13.40 -16.04
CA ASP A 150 -0.54 12.12 -15.81
C ASP A 150 -1.43 11.17 -15.01
N TYR A 151 -2.18 11.72 -14.05
CA TYR A 151 -3.12 10.99 -13.22
C TYR A 151 -4.43 11.73 -13.06
N THR A 152 -5.51 10.96 -12.99
CA THR A 152 -6.88 11.44 -12.73
C THR A 152 -7.42 10.80 -11.45
N PRO A 153 -8.54 11.28 -10.91
CA PRO A 153 -9.20 10.64 -9.76
C PRO A 153 -9.65 9.19 -10.00
N LEU A 154 -9.65 8.74 -11.26
CA LEU A 154 -10.05 7.38 -11.67
C LEU A 154 -8.86 6.51 -12.07
N SER A 155 -7.62 7.00 -11.88
CA SER A 155 -6.43 6.25 -12.26
C SER A 155 -6.16 5.09 -11.29
N ASP A 156 -6.04 3.89 -11.82
CA ASP A 156 -5.74 2.67 -11.06
C ASP A 156 -4.25 2.49 -10.80
N ASP A 157 -3.41 3.25 -11.48
CA ASP A 157 -1.95 3.21 -11.45
C ASP A 157 -1.31 4.33 -10.60
N LEU A 158 -2.06 4.95 -9.70
CA LEU A 158 -1.55 5.96 -8.78
C LEU A 158 -0.34 5.42 -8.00
N PRO A 159 0.74 6.21 -7.82
CA PRO A 159 1.91 5.77 -7.07
C PRO A 159 1.56 5.46 -5.61
N TRP A 160 2.06 4.35 -5.09
CA TRP A 160 1.89 3.97 -3.69
C TRP A 160 2.60 4.93 -2.73
N CYS A 161 3.77 5.43 -3.13
CA CYS A 161 4.56 6.35 -2.33
C CYS A 161 5.23 7.41 -3.20
N LEU A 162 5.49 8.59 -2.64
CA LEU A 162 6.23 9.67 -3.28
C LEU A 162 7.17 10.36 -2.29
N ILE A 163 8.28 10.87 -2.81
CA ILE A 163 9.10 11.85 -2.09
C ILE A 163 8.32 13.17 -2.07
N PRO A 164 8.01 13.74 -0.90
CA PRO A 164 7.23 14.97 -0.83
C PRO A 164 8.04 16.18 -1.37
N GLU A 165 7.40 17.08 -2.09
CA GLU A 165 8.04 18.30 -2.60
C GLU A 165 8.49 19.26 -1.50
N LYS A 166 7.90 19.15 -0.34
CA LYS A 166 8.25 19.89 0.89
C LYS A 166 8.10 19.00 2.11
N LYS A 167 8.77 19.36 3.19
CA LYS A 167 8.57 18.68 4.48
C LYS A 167 7.10 18.74 4.89
N ILE A 168 6.47 17.58 5.03
CA ILE A 168 5.08 17.45 5.47
C ILE A 168 4.98 17.82 6.94
N THR A 169 4.06 18.71 7.28
CA THR A 169 3.78 19.15 8.63
C THR A 169 2.55 18.44 9.20
N VAL A 170 2.35 18.55 10.52
CA VAL A 170 1.13 18.04 11.17
C VAL A 170 -0.13 18.70 10.58
N GLU A 171 -0.04 19.98 10.21
CA GLU A 171 -1.17 20.69 9.61
C GLU A 171 -1.48 20.20 8.19
N ASP A 172 -0.44 19.86 7.39
CA ASP A 172 -0.66 19.22 6.08
C ASP A 172 -1.37 17.88 6.24
N VAL A 173 -0.97 17.05 7.22
CA VAL A 173 -1.63 15.76 7.51
C VAL A 173 -3.08 15.96 7.93
N LYS A 174 -3.36 16.89 8.84
CA LYS A 174 -4.74 17.21 9.24
C LYS A 174 -5.58 17.65 8.04
N TYR A 175 -5.02 18.51 7.19
CA TYR A 175 -5.71 19.00 6.01
C TYR A 175 -6.10 17.86 5.05
N VAL A 176 -5.16 17.00 4.66
CA VAL A 176 -5.45 15.91 3.72
C VAL A 176 -6.39 14.85 4.29
N LEU A 177 -6.29 14.54 5.60
CA LEU A 177 -7.17 13.58 6.26
C LEU A 177 -8.59 14.10 6.51
N SER A 178 -8.79 15.41 6.52
CA SER A 178 -10.11 16.05 6.66
C SER A 178 -10.71 16.49 5.32
N SER A 179 -10.06 16.16 4.20
CA SER A 179 -10.50 16.62 2.89
C SER A 179 -11.78 15.90 2.42
N HIS A 180 -12.56 16.61 1.63
CA HIS A 180 -13.66 16.12 0.81
C HIS A 180 -13.52 16.60 -0.62
N TYR A 181 -12.27 16.69 -1.12
CA TYR A 181 -11.88 17.12 -2.46
C TYR A 181 -12.16 18.59 -2.76
N GLN A 182 -12.18 19.43 -1.72
CA GLN A 182 -12.48 20.86 -1.81
C GLN A 182 -11.62 21.55 -2.88
N GLY A 183 -12.29 22.37 -3.69
CA GLY A 183 -11.67 23.09 -4.80
C GLY A 183 -11.42 22.26 -6.05
N THR A 184 -12.02 21.07 -6.14
CA THR A 184 -12.02 20.22 -7.32
C THR A 184 -13.44 20.00 -7.84
N PRO A 185 -13.62 19.49 -9.09
CA PRO A 185 -14.94 19.10 -9.60
C PRO A 185 -15.62 17.94 -8.84
N TYR A 186 -14.93 17.34 -7.88
CA TYR A 186 -15.37 16.17 -7.10
C TYR A 186 -15.79 16.52 -5.66
N ASP A 187 -15.78 17.83 -5.30
CA ASP A 187 -16.21 18.36 -3.99
C ASP A 187 -17.71 18.15 -3.72
#